data_935b9845825dcc584dd08d9a2c0892f9
#
_entry.id   935b9845825dcc584dd08d9a2c0892f9
#
_cell.length_a   1.000
_cell.length_b   1.000
_cell.length_c   1.000
_cell.angle_alpha   90.00
_cell.angle_beta   90.00
_cell.angle_gamma   90.00
#
_symmetry.space_group_name_H-M   'P 1'
#
loop_
_entity.id
_entity.type
_entity.pdbx_description
1 polymer ?
#
loop_
_entity_poly.entity_id
_entity_poly.type
_entity_poly.pdbx_seq_one_letter_code
_entity_poly.pdbx_strand_id
1 'polypeptide(L)'
;MLSLAEAKEKILMALSARKLVERGWLTALLGYLAKREEVEVRLKYIGDLRLQRKDFGALAILTYYATMCQPGLPEELAKTFSRSLEPRRAFSLLLASLSLASYPCRKQSTDNKVSINMSPERLSLEVNGVSVAFNPSCVYIDSLLEIFAWGEYEVPEVLSGLRGRDVIDVGANAGDTALYFILNGARKVIAVEPLPNVARCAEENVRLSSATDKVKVINAALSYEPVGVPCDYDVRLSGSFSTLKGNGPCKVPGVTLGDLINMVDDPYLIKMDCEGCEAQVILGPEREKLRAFEHIILETHPFITGVSNEKLLASLKELGFECRPHRALDPKLGQNVYHCKSLSKEFSA
;
A
#
# COMPACT_ATOMS: atom_id res chain seq x y z
N MET A 1 -27.80 5.84 -9.83
CA MET A 1 -27.47 6.38 -11.18
C MET A 1 -26.21 7.23 -11.03
N LEU A 2 -25.23 7.05 -11.93
CA LEU A 2 -24.03 7.91 -11.97
C LEU A 2 -24.46 9.34 -12.36
N SER A 3 -23.85 10.34 -11.73
CA SER A 3 -24.03 11.74 -12.16
C SER A 3 -23.41 11.93 -13.57
N LEU A 4 -23.85 12.98 -14.26
CA LEU A 4 -23.30 13.31 -15.60
C LEU A 4 -21.78 13.58 -15.52
N ALA A 5 -21.31 14.16 -14.41
CA ALA A 5 -19.91 14.44 -14.16
C ALA A 5 -19.08 13.13 -14.00
N GLU A 6 -19.56 12.19 -13.20
CA GLU A 6 -18.91 10.87 -13.02
C GLU A 6 -18.90 10.06 -14.32
N ALA A 7 -19.95 10.11 -15.12
CA ALA A 7 -19.99 9.45 -16.42
C ALA A 7 -18.95 10.06 -17.38
N LYS A 8 -18.84 11.39 -17.43
CA LYS A 8 -17.85 12.12 -18.23
C LYS A 8 -16.43 11.75 -17.82
N GLU A 9 -16.14 11.70 -16.52
CA GLU A 9 -14.83 11.35 -16.00
C GLU A 9 -14.44 9.91 -16.38
N LYS A 10 -15.33 8.94 -16.23
CA LYS A 10 -15.10 7.55 -16.64
C LYS A 10 -14.82 7.43 -18.15
N ILE A 11 -15.47 8.22 -18.98
CA ILE A 11 -15.21 8.25 -20.41
C ILE A 11 -13.81 8.82 -20.68
N LEU A 12 -13.43 9.91 -20.01
CA LEU A 12 -12.10 10.51 -20.15
C LEU A 12 -10.99 9.55 -19.70
N MET A 13 -11.18 8.82 -18.60
CA MET A 13 -10.26 7.78 -18.14
C MET A 13 -10.10 6.69 -19.21
N ALA A 14 -11.20 6.16 -19.73
CA ALA A 14 -11.17 5.15 -20.78
C ALA A 14 -10.45 5.64 -22.04
N LEU A 15 -10.68 6.87 -22.46
CA LEU A 15 -10.00 7.49 -23.60
C LEU A 15 -8.51 7.72 -23.35
N SER A 16 -8.09 7.94 -22.13
CA SER A 16 -6.69 8.20 -21.78
C SER A 16 -5.79 7.00 -22.07
N ALA A 17 -6.29 5.76 -21.94
CA ALA A 17 -5.54 4.56 -22.29
C ALA A 17 -5.07 4.56 -23.78
N ARG A 18 -5.76 5.26 -24.67
CA ARG A 18 -5.36 5.39 -26.09
C ARG A 18 -4.00 6.07 -26.27
N LYS A 19 -3.53 6.83 -25.29
CA LYS A 19 -2.19 7.44 -25.35
C LYS A 19 -1.10 6.38 -25.41
N LEU A 20 -1.32 5.26 -24.70
CA LEU A 20 -0.37 4.16 -24.57
C LEU A 20 -0.74 2.95 -25.43
N VAL A 21 -2.02 2.75 -25.77
CA VAL A 21 -2.47 1.60 -26.56
C VAL A 21 -2.43 1.92 -28.05
N GLU A 22 -1.56 1.24 -28.79
CA GLU A 22 -1.40 1.38 -30.23
C GLU A 22 -2.47 0.61 -31.01
N ARG A 23 -2.73 -0.65 -30.62
CA ARG A 23 -3.76 -1.52 -31.21
C ARG A 23 -4.56 -2.25 -30.15
N GLY A 24 -5.79 -2.61 -30.50
CA GLY A 24 -6.67 -3.39 -29.61
C GLY A 24 -7.42 -2.56 -28.56
N TRP A 25 -7.27 -1.23 -28.53
CA TRP A 25 -7.91 -0.40 -27.51
C TRP A 25 -9.43 -0.57 -27.42
N LEU A 26 -10.14 -0.51 -28.56
CA LEU A 26 -11.59 -0.64 -28.60
C LEU A 26 -12.04 -2.04 -28.17
N THR A 27 -11.35 -3.07 -28.65
CA THR A 27 -11.62 -4.48 -28.30
C THR A 27 -11.39 -4.71 -26.81
N ALA A 28 -10.32 -4.13 -26.24
CA ALA A 28 -10.01 -4.21 -24.81
C ALA A 28 -11.06 -3.46 -23.97
N LEU A 29 -11.48 -2.27 -24.40
CA LEU A 29 -12.54 -1.52 -23.74
C LEU A 29 -13.87 -2.29 -23.73
N LEU A 30 -14.27 -2.84 -24.88
CA LEU A 30 -15.48 -3.67 -24.98
C LEU A 30 -15.37 -4.94 -24.12
N GLY A 31 -14.20 -5.59 -24.12
CA GLY A 31 -13.91 -6.73 -23.26
C GLY A 31 -13.99 -6.37 -21.77
N TYR A 32 -13.42 -5.23 -21.37
CA TYR A 32 -13.51 -4.70 -20.01
C TYR A 32 -14.96 -4.46 -19.58
N LEU A 33 -15.75 -3.82 -20.43
CA LEU A 33 -17.19 -3.57 -20.17
C LEU A 33 -18.00 -4.87 -20.12
N ALA A 34 -17.67 -5.84 -20.98
CA ALA A 34 -18.28 -7.17 -21.00
C ALA A 34 -17.78 -8.10 -19.90
N LYS A 35 -16.96 -7.61 -18.96
CA LYS A 35 -16.38 -8.35 -17.83
C LYS A 35 -15.54 -9.56 -18.25
N ARG A 36 -14.88 -9.53 -19.41
CA ARG A 36 -13.91 -10.55 -19.80
C ARG A 36 -12.72 -10.52 -18.84
N GLU A 37 -12.21 -11.68 -18.48
CA GLU A 37 -11.09 -11.81 -17.54
C GLU A 37 -9.80 -11.22 -18.10
N GLU A 38 -9.58 -11.42 -19.40
CA GLU A 38 -8.39 -10.96 -20.11
C GLU A 38 -8.73 -10.16 -21.37
N VAL A 39 -7.87 -9.25 -21.73
CA VAL A 39 -7.91 -8.44 -22.95
C VAL A 39 -6.54 -8.39 -23.61
N GLU A 40 -6.51 -8.40 -24.96
CA GLU A 40 -5.28 -8.29 -25.73
C GLU A 40 -5.11 -6.85 -26.23
N VAL A 41 -3.92 -6.31 -26.03
CA VAL A 41 -3.54 -4.97 -26.50
C VAL A 41 -2.11 -4.95 -26.98
N ARG A 42 -1.82 -4.02 -27.89
CA ARG A 42 -0.44 -3.63 -28.20
C ARG A 42 -0.19 -2.26 -27.60
N LEU A 43 0.74 -2.20 -26.64
CA LEU A 43 1.18 -0.94 -26.06
C LEU A 43 2.30 -0.32 -26.90
N LYS A 44 2.26 1.01 -27.07
CA LYS A 44 3.34 1.78 -27.66
C LYS A 44 4.64 1.50 -26.92
N TYR A 45 5.69 1.29 -27.65
CA TYR A 45 7.05 1.01 -27.17
C TYR A 45 7.23 -0.34 -26.47
N ILE A 46 6.24 -0.86 -25.74
CA ILE A 46 6.35 -2.09 -24.94
C ILE A 46 6.03 -3.35 -25.78
N GLY A 47 5.01 -3.28 -26.65
CA GLY A 47 4.64 -4.41 -27.53
C GLY A 47 3.30 -5.06 -27.18
N ASP A 48 3.12 -6.29 -27.65
CA ASP A 48 1.88 -7.04 -27.49
C ASP A 48 1.80 -7.66 -26.09
N LEU A 49 0.64 -7.48 -25.43
CA LEU A 49 0.37 -7.97 -24.07
C LEU A 49 -1.05 -8.53 -23.97
N ARG A 50 -1.17 -9.59 -23.19
CA ARG A 50 -2.44 -10.06 -22.65
C ARG A 50 -2.54 -9.56 -21.22
N LEU A 51 -3.48 -8.64 -20.98
CA LEU A 51 -3.69 -7.99 -19.71
C LEU A 51 -4.91 -8.56 -19.01
N GLN A 52 -4.83 -8.69 -17.70
CA GLN A 52 -6.01 -8.92 -16.88
C GLN A 52 -6.94 -7.71 -16.94
N ARG A 53 -8.22 -7.93 -16.76
CA ARG A 53 -9.22 -6.85 -16.75
C ARG A 53 -8.87 -5.72 -15.76
N LYS A 54 -8.40 -6.10 -14.55
CA LYS A 54 -7.97 -5.13 -13.53
C LYS A 54 -6.83 -4.24 -14.02
N ASP A 55 -5.85 -4.83 -14.71
CA ASP A 55 -4.65 -4.14 -15.18
C ASP A 55 -4.95 -3.16 -16.32
N PHE A 56 -5.87 -3.52 -17.23
CA PHE A 56 -6.34 -2.60 -18.26
C PHE A 56 -7.11 -1.41 -17.64
N GLY A 57 -7.94 -1.68 -16.63
CA GLY A 57 -8.62 -0.64 -15.87
C GLY A 57 -7.65 0.29 -15.15
N ALA A 58 -6.63 -0.30 -14.49
CA ALA A 58 -5.56 0.45 -13.84
C ALA A 58 -4.81 1.35 -14.84
N LEU A 59 -4.38 0.79 -15.97
CA LEU A 59 -3.70 1.55 -17.02
C LEU A 59 -4.51 2.78 -17.45
N ALA A 60 -5.82 2.63 -17.66
CA ALA A 60 -6.68 3.72 -18.10
C ALA A 60 -6.77 4.85 -17.05
N ILE A 61 -7.03 4.49 -15.80
CA ILE A 61 -7.18 5.43 -14.68
C ILE A 61 -5.86 6.14 -14.39
N LEU A 62 -4.77 5.38 -14.27
CA LEU A 62 -3.46 5.93 -13.93
C LEU A 62 -2.88 6.80 -15.05
N THR A 63 -3.10 6.43 -16.32
CA THR A 63 -2.74 7.27 -17.47
C THR A 63 -3.48 8.61 -17.45
N TYR A 64 -4.76 8.60 -17.08
CA TYR A 64 -5.56 9.83 -16.94
C TYR A 64 -4.96 10.76 -15.89
N TYR A 65 -4.80 10.30 -14.65
CA TYR A 65 -4.26 11.14 -13.57
C TYR A 65 -2.81 11.55 -13.80
N ALA A 66 -1.93 10.65 -14.26
CA ALA A 66 -0.54 10.99 -14.57
C ALA A 66 -0.45 12.05 -15.69
N THR A 67 -1.34 12.00 -16.68
CA THR A 67 -1.41 13.04 -17.73
C THR A 67 -1.86 14.39 -17.19
N MET A 68 -2.77 14.40 -16.22
CA MET A 68 -3.18 15.64 -15.54
C MET A 68 -2.03 16.26 -14.75
N CYS A 69 -1.20 15.42 -14.10
CA CYS A 69 -0.01 15.85 -13.40
C CYS A 69 1.05 16.43 -14.34
N GLN A 70 1.39 15.67 -15.35
CA GLN A 70 2.44 16.02 -16.32
C GLN A 70 2.07 15.47 -17.69
N PRO A 71 1.61 16.33 -18.61
CA PRO A 71 1.34 15.91 -19.99
C PRO A 71 2.58 15.28 -20.64
N GLY A 72 2.39 14.10 -21.27
CA GLY A 72 3.49 13.37 -21.92
C GLY A 72 4.21 12.35 -21.02
N LEU A 73 4.09 12.44 -19.70
CA LEU A 73 4.73 11.52 -18.75
C LEU A 73 4.41 10.03 -19.01
N PRO A 74 3.17 9.61 -19.30
CA PRO A 74 2.89 8.20 -19.57
C PRO A 74 3.68 7.62 -20.74
N GLU A 75 3.81 8.37 -21.84
CA GLU A 75 4.59 7.96 -23.02
C GLU A 75 6.09 7.93 -22.72
N GLU A 76 6.61 8.88 -21.96
CA GLU A 76 8.00 8.92 -21.52
C GLU A 76 8.35 7.70 -20.66
N LEU A 77 7.51 7.35 -19.69
CA LEU A 77 7.67 6.17 -18.85
C LEU A 77 7.62 4.88 -19.67
N ALA A 78 6.67 4.75 -20.60
CA ALA A 78 6.59 3.59 -21.48
C ALA A 78 7.87 3.41 -22.32
N LYS A 79 8.44 4.51 -22.85
CA LYS A 79 9.73 4.49 -23.56
C LYS A 79 10.89 4.07 -22.65
N THR A 80 10.92 4.59 -21.41
CA THR A 80 11.98 4.31 -20.43
C THR A 80 12.06 2.82 -20.14
N PHE A 81 10.93 2.18 -19.83
CA PHE A 81 10.91 0.78 -19.45
C PHE A 81 11.02 -0.19 -20.63
N SER A 82 10.65 0.23 -21.86
CA SER A 82 10.72 -0.63 -23.05
C SER A 82 12.15 -0.93 -23.52
N ARG A 83 13.15 -0.15 -23.13
CA ARG A 83 14.50 -0.21 -23.71
C ARG A 83 15.32 -1.42 -23.29
N SER A 84 15.05 -2.00 -22.13
CA SER A 84 15.90 -3.03 -21.52
C SER A 84 15.15 -4.15 -20.83
N LEU A 85 13.81 -4.17 -20.89
CA LEU A 85 12.99 -5.09 -20.12
C LEU A 85 12.05 -5.92 -21.01
N GLU A 86 11.77 -7.13 -20.56
CA GLU A 86 10.69 -7.95 -21.10
C GLU A 86 9.34 -7.21 -21.01
N PRO A 87 8.43 -7.36 -22.01
CA PRO A 87 7.20 -6.58 -22.09
C PRO A 87 6.34 -6.61 -20.84
N ARG A 88 6.23 -7.76 -20.17
CA ARG A 88 5.41 -7.89 -18.96
C ARG A 88 6.02 -7.13 -17.78
N ARG A 89 7.36 -7.21 -17.61
CA ARG A 89 8.07 -6.47 -16.56
C ARG A 89 8.04 -4.96 -16.84
N ALA A 90 8.24 -4.56 -18.09
CA ALA A 90 8.12 -3.16 -18.51
C ALA A 90 6.72 -2.60 -18.19
N PHE A 91 5.68 -3.38 -18.43
CA PHE A 91 4.30 -3.00 -18.12
C PHE A 91 4.05 -2.87 -16.60
N SER A 92 4.52 -3.82 -15.79
CA SER A 92 4.38 -3.74 -14.33
C SER A 92 5.06 -2.49 -13.76
N LEU A 93 6.29 -2.19 -14.20
CA LEU A 93 7.00 -0.97 -13.78
C LEU A 93 6.31 0.31 -14.29
N LEU A 94 5.72 0.26 -15.47
CA LEU A 94 4.91 1.38 -15.98
C LEU A 94 3.72 1.63 -15.05
N LEU A 95 2.98 0.60 -14.66
CA LEU A 95 1.83 0.75 -13.74
C LEU A 95 2.27 1.29 -12.37
N ALA A 96 3.34 0.75 -11.78
CA ALA A 96 3.87 1.24 -10.51
C ALA A 96 4.29 2.72 -10.59
N SER A 97 4.98 3.09 -11.67
CA SER A 97 5.41 4.46 -11.91
C SER A 97 4.23 5.42 -12.11
N LEU A 98 3.23 4.99 -12.88
CA LEU A 98 2.01 5.77 -13.06
C LEU A 98 1.23 5.90 -11.73
N SER A 99 1.25 4.86 -10.88
CA SER A 99 0.64 4.89 -9.55
C SER A 99 1.26 5.98 -8.68
N LEU A 100 2.58 5.95 -8.53
CA LEU A 100 3.32 6.96 -7.76
C LEU A 100 3.12 8.36 -8.36
N ALA A 101 3.26 8.50 -9.68
CA ALA A 101 3.14 9.77 -10.38
C ALA A 101 1.73 10.39 -10.30
N SER A 102 0.69 9.57 -10.27
CA SER A 102 -0.70 10.03 -10.17
C SER A 102 -1.10 10.44 -8.76
N TYR A 103 -0.39 9.98 -7.74
CA TYR A 103 -0.75 10.17 -6.32
C TYR A 103 -0.94 11.63 -5.93
N PRO A 104 0.01 12.56 -6.21
CA PRO A 104 -0.16 13.97 -5.85
C PRO A 104 -1.37 14.63 -6.53
N CYS A 105 -1.68 14.26 -7.78
CA CYS A 105 -2.76 14.86 -8.54
C CYS A 105 -4.14 14.36 -8.11
N ARG A 106 -4.24 13.11 -7.67
CA ARG A 106 -5.47 12.61 -7.06
C ARG A 106 -5.85 13.36 -5.78
N LYS A 107 -4.85 13.86 -5.06
CA LYS A 107 -5.04 14.66 -3.83
C LYS A 107 -5.52 16.09 -4.09
N GLN A 108 -5.76 16.50 -5.35
CA GLN A 108 -6.28 17.82 -5.76
C GLN A 108 -5.50 19.03 -5.20
N SER A 109 -4.26 18.85 -4.77
CA SER A 109 -3.42 19.94 -4.29
C SER A 109 -2.63 20.53 -5.45
N THR A 110 -3.06 21.69 -5.94
CA THR A 110 -2.46 22.40 -7.09
C THR A 110 -1.11 23.04 -6.77
N ASP A 111 -0.77 23.22 -5.48
CA ASP A 111 0.42 23.94 -5.05
C ASP A 111 1.60 23.03 -4.67
N ASN A 112 1.46 21.72 -4.85
CA ASN A 112 2.53 20.78 -4.52
C ASN A 112 3.67 20.88 -5.54
N LYS A 113 4.91 21.06 -5.02
CA LYS A 113 6.12 20.83 -5.82
C LYS A 113 6.33 19.32 -5.94
N VAL A 114 6.18 18.78 -7.14
CA VAL A 114 6.29 17.35 -7.43
C VAL A 114 7.49 17.10 -8.34
N SER A 115 8.36 16.18 -7.96
CA SER A 115 9.43 15.64 -8.79
C SER A 115 9.29 14.13 -8.91
N ILE A 116 9.39 13.61 -10.13
CA ILE A 116 9.23 12.20 -10.46
C ILE A 116 10.48 11.74 -11.20
N ASN A 117 11.13 10.70 -10.66
CA ASN A 117 12.29 10.08 -11.31
C ASN A 117 12.09 8.56 -11.32
N MET A 118 11.88 8.00 -12.50
CA MET A 118 11.53 6.59 -12.70
C MET A 118 12.52 5.94 -13.66
N SER A 119 13.14 4.86 -13.19
CA SER A 119 14.03 4.01 -14.00
C SER A 119 13.80 2.53 -13.67
N PRO A 120 14.37 1.59 -14.44
CA PRO A 120 14.31 0.16 -14.12
C PRO A 120 14.93 -0.20 -12.76
N GLU A 121 15.80 0.65 -12.23
CA GLU A 121 16.54 0.45 -10.98
C GLU A 121 15.96 1.25 -9.79
N ARG A 122 15.14 2.30 -10.09
CA ARG A 122 14.62 3.19 -9.06
C ARG A 122 13.30 3.84 -9.47
N LEU A 123 12.30 3.71 -8.62
CA LEU A 123 11.04 4.46 -8.72
C LEU A 123 11.01 5.50 -7.61
N SER A 124 11.03 6.79 -7.93
CA SER A 124 10.99 7.82 -6.88
C SER A 124 9.99 8.94 -7.17
N LEU A 125 9.33 9.36 -6.10
CA LEU A 125 8.41 10.48 -6.03
C LEU A 125 8.85 11.40 -4.90
N GLU A 126 8.95 12.69 -5.20
CA GLU A 126 9.13 13.73 -4.19
C GLU A 126 7.95 14.69 -4.22
N VAL A 127 7.41 15.00 -3.05
CA VAL A 127 6.33 15.96 -2.86
C VAL A 127 6.71 16.92 -1.75
N ASN A 128 6.83 18.21 -2.08
CA ASN A 128 7.18 19.28 -1.13
C ASN A 128 8.47 19.02 -0.34
N GLY A 129 9.49 18.44 -0.99
CA GLY A 129 10.77 18.12 -0.38
C GLY A 129 10.80 16.82 0.42
N VAL A 130 9.69 16.08 0.50
CA VAL A 130 9.67 14.71 1.06
C VAL A 130 9.78 13.72 -0.09
N SER A 131 10.84 12.92 -0.08
CA SER A 131 11.10 11.91 -1.11
C SER A 131 10.75 10.51 -0.61
N VAL A 132 10.11 9.72 -1.47
CA VAL A 132 9.98 8.28 -1.31
C VAL A 132 10.53 7.59 -2.56
N ALA A 133 11.29 6.51 -2.36
CA ALA A 133 11.93 5.80 -3.44
C ALA A 133 11.95 4.29 -3.18
N PHE A 134 11.76 3.52 -4.24
CA PHE A 134 11.70 2.07 -4.20
C PHE A 134 12.68 1.46 -5.21
N ASN A 135 13.39 0.43 -4.78
CA ASN A 135 14.08 -0.48 -5.67
C ASN A 135 13.04 -1.45 -6.25
N PRO A 136 12.82 -1.50 -7.59
CA PRO A 136 11.85 -2.40 -8.21
C PRO A 136 12.13 -3.90 -8.00
N SER A 137 13.33 -4.25 -7.55
CA SER A 137 13.69 -5.63 -7.18
C SER A 137 13.41 -5.93 -5.70
N CYS A 138 13.04 -4.91 -4.94
CA CYS A 138 12.81 -4.93 -3.50
C CYS A 138 11.40 -4.44 -3.12
N VAL A 139 10.42 -4.60 -3.99
CA VAL A 139 9.03 -4.22 -3.71
C VAL A 139 8.06 -5.10 -4.49
N TYR A 140 6.92 -5.41 -3.87
CA TYR A 140 5.78 -5.98 -4.56
C TYR A 140 5.06 -4.86 -5.31
N ILE A 141 4.99 -4.99 -6.65
CA ILE A 141 4.47 -3.90 -7.49
C ILE A 141 2.99 -3.60 -7.20
N ASP A 142 2.20 -4.65 -6.92
CA ASP A 142 0.77 -4.47 -6.64
C ASP A 142 0.55 -3.68 -5.35
N SER A 143 1.43 -3.79 -4.32
CA SER A 143 1.32 -2.97 -3.10
C SER A 143 1.46 -1.48 -3.39
N LEU A 144 2.31 -1.08 -4.34
CA LEU A 144 2.38 0.32 -4.75
C LEU A 144 1.07 0.80 -5.42
N LEU A 145 0.38 -0.09 -6.16
CA LEU A 145 -0.93 0.22 -6.72
C LEU A 145 -1.98 0.34 -5.61
N GLU A 146 -2.00 -0.60 -4.68
CA GLU A 146 -2.94 -0.65 -3.55
C GLU A 146 -2.84 0.61 -2.68
N ILE A 147 -1.61 0.98 -2.32
CA ILE A 147 -1.33 2.10 -1.43
C ILE A 147 -1.49 3.45 -2.16
N PHE A 148 -0.78 3.65 -3.28
CA PHE A 148 -0.69 4.97 -3.92
C PHE A 148 -1.78 5.23 -4.96
N ALA A 149 -2.30 4.20 -5.65
CA ALA A 149 -3.36 4.37 -6.64
C ALA A 149 -4.75 4.13 -6.06
N TRP A 150 -4.93 3.07 -5.31
CA TRP A 150 -6.23 2.69 -4.77
C TRP A 150 -6.52 3.29 -3.40
N GLY A 151 -5.49 3.79 -2.69
CA GLY A 151 -5.63 4.45 -1.41
C GLY A 151 -6.10 3.52 -0.30
N GLU A 152 -5.53 2.31 -0.23
CA GLU A 152 -5.94 1.28 0.71
C GLU A 152 -5.88 1.74 2.17
N TYR A 153 -4.89 2.55 2.51
CA TYR A 153 -4.74 3.15 3.84
C TYR A 153 -5.02 4.65 3.84
N GLU A 154 -5.68 5.17 2.81
CA GLU A 154 -6.01 6.58 2.65
C GLU A 154 -7.27 6.95 3.44
N VAL A 155 -7.15 7.03 4.76
CA VAL A 155 -8.21 7.49 5.66
C VAL A 155 -8.04 9.00 5.87
N PRO A 156 -8.93 9.86 5.32
CA PRO A 156 -8.75 11.32 5.38
C PRO A 156 -8.63 11.87 6.79
N GLU A 157 -9.37 11.32 7.74
CA GLU A 157 -9.34 11.71 9.15
C GLU A 157 -7.96 11.42 9.77
N VAL A 158 -7.38 10.25 9.50
CA VAL A 158 -6.03 9.88 9.96
C VAL A 158 -5.00 10.81 9.34
N LEU A 159 -5.03 10.99 8.03
CA LEU A 159 -4.01 11.78 7.32
C LEU A 159 -4.04 13.26 7.69
N SER A 160 -5.19 13.82 8.04
CA SER A 160 -5.31 15.23 8.46
C SER A 160 -4.61 15.51 9.81
N GLY A 161 -4.60 14.53 10.73
CA GLY A 161 -3.96 14.64 12.03
C GLY A 161 -2.54 14.04 12.10
N LEU A 162 -2.04 13.41 11.03
CA LEU A 162 -0.80 12.64 11.05
C LEU A 162 0.48 13.49 11.18
N ARG A 163 0.43 14.75 10.73
CA ARG A 163 1.62 15.58 10.67
C ARG A 163 2.29 15.75 12.03
N GLY A 164 3.55 15.35 12.10
CA GLY A 164 4.37 15.43 13.30
C GLY A 164 4.10 14.35 14.35
N ARG A 165 3.25 13.38 14.07
CA ARG A 165 2.85 12.29 14.96
C ARG A 165 3.57 10.98 14.59
N ASP A 166 3.55 10.00 15.48
CA ASP A 166 4.25 8.72 15.31
C ASP A 166 3.30 7.59 14.88
N VAL A 167 3.85 6.67 14.10
CA VAL A 167 3.14 5.52 13.55
C VAL A 167 3.87 4.23 13.91
N ILE A 168 3.10 3.19 14.22
CA ILE A 168 3.56 1.81 14.23
C ILE A 168 2.93 1.09 13.03
N ASP A 169 3.76 0.54 12.15
CA ASP A 169 3.36 -0.17 10.94
C ASP A 169 3.74 -1.64 11.08
N VAL A 170 2.77 -2.50 11.35
CA VAL A 170 2.95 -3.94 11.51
C VAL A 170 2.56 -4.66 10.23
N GLY A 171 3.48 -5.48 9.73
CA GLY A 171 3.42 -6.02 8.37
C GLY A 171 3.85 -4.94 7.38
N ALA A 172 5.03 -4.37 7.60
CA ALA A 172 5.53 -3.24 6.83
C ALA A 172 6.05 -3.63 5.44
N ASN A 173 6.08 -4.94 5.14
CA ASN A 173 6.55 -5.46 3.88
C ASN A 173 7.88 -4.80 3.45
N ALA A 174 7.98 -4.32 2.23
CA ALA A 174 9.15 -3.61 1.69
C ALA A 174 9.25 -2.14 2.16
N GLY A 175 8.56 -1.75 3.23
CA GLY A 175 8.54 -0.39 3.76
C GLY A 175 7.65 0.58 2.98
N ASP A 176 6.81 0.07 2.11
CA ASP A 176 5.92 0.84 1.23
C ASP A 176 4.89 1.65 2.02
N THR A 177 4.20 1.04 2.99
CA THR A 177 3.27 1.75 3.90
C THR A 177 4.00 2.69 4.85
N ALA A 178 5.16 2.31 5.38
CA ALA A 178 5.96 3.20 6.23
C ALA A 178 6.37 4.47 5.48
N LEU A 179 6.83 4.35 4.25
CA LEU A 179 7.19 5.48 3.40
C LEU A 179 5.97 6.30 2.96
N TYR A 180 4.83 5.66 2.76
CA TYR A 180 3.56 6.35 2.53
C TYR A 180 3.18 7.27 3.70
N PHE A 181 3.31 6.79 4.94
CA PHE A 181 3.04 7.63 6.12
C PHE A 181 4.05 8.78 6.27
N ILE A 182 5.33 8.55 5.98
CA ILE A 182 6.35 9.64 5.94
C ILE A 182 6.00 10.70 4.90
N LEU A 183 5.59 10.28 3.68
CA LEU A 183 5.16 11.20 2.62
C LEU A 183 3.96 12.06 3.05
N ASN A 184 3.10 11.52 3.91
CA ASN A 184 1.92 12.21 4.44
C ASN A 184 2.19 12.96 5.76
N GLY A 185 3.45 13.05 6.20
CA GLY A 185 3.87 13.93 7.28
C GLY A 185 4.09 13.27 8.64
N ALA A 186 4.07 11.94 8.74
CA ALA A 186 4.47 11.25 9.97
C ALA A 186 5.86 11.72 10.42
N ARG A 187 6.04 11.92 11.74
CA ARG A 187 7.33 12.28 12.33
C ARG A 187 8.26 11.08 12.36
N LYS A 188 7.74 9.95 12.81
CA LYS A 188 8.47 8.69 12.99
C LYS A 188 7.58 7.50 12.67
N VAL A 189 8.15 6.49 12.04
CA VAL A 189 7.47 5.21 11.80
C VAL A 189 8.34 4.07 12.34
N ILE A 190 7.74 3.21 13.16
CA ILE A 190 8.33 1.92 13.53
C ILE A 190 7.71 0.87 12.62
N ALA A 191 8.51 0.32 11.70
CA ALA A 191 8.11 -0.62 10.66
C ALA A 191 8.53 -2.04 11.07
N VAL A 192 7.58 -2.94 11.30
CA VAL A 192 7.83 -4.31 11.75
C VAL A 192 7.57 -5.28 10.61
N GLU A 193 8.60 -6.04 10.22
CA GLU A 193 8.51 -7.02 9.13
C GLU A 193 9.25 -8.32 9.54
N PRO A 194 8.55 -9.47 9.59
CA PRO A 194 9.15 -10.72 10.05
C PRO A 194 10.09 -11.38 9.05
N LEU A 195 9.88 -11.21 7.74
CA LEU A 195 10.69 -11.87 6.71
C LEU A 195 12.06 -11.19 6.56
N PRO A 196 13.20 -11.88 6.82
CA PRO A 196 14.50 -11.21 6.90
C PRO A 196 14.96 -10.52 5.62
N ASN A 197 14.68 -11.10 4.45
CA ASN A 197 15.05 -10.50 3.18
C ASN A 197 14.08 -9.37 2.76
N VAL A 198 12.83 -9.44 3.18
CA VAL A 198 11.84 -8.36 2.96
C VAL A 198 12.14 -7.16 3.86
N ALA A 199 12.49 -7.41 5.13
CA ALA A 199 12.96 -6.35 6.04
C ALA A 199 14.22 -5.64 5.50
N ARG A 200 15.19 -6.38 4.93
CA ARG A 200 16.34 -5.77 4.23
C ARG A 200 15.91 -4.90 3.03
N CYS A 201 14.89 -5.34 2.28
CA CYS A 201 14.31 -4.54 1.21
C CYS A 201 13.65 -3.25 1.76
N ALA A 202 12.95 -3.34 2.89
CA ALA A 202 12.41 -2.16 3.58
C ALA A 202 13.52 -1.19 4.00
N GLU A 203 14.60 -1.68 4.60
CA GLU A 203 15.78 -0.86 4.96
C GLU A 203 16.41 -0.19 3.73
N GLU A 204 16.52 -0.91 2.60
CA GLU A 204 17.04 -0.36 1.36
C GLU A 204 16.13 0.76 0.82
N ASN A 205 14.81 0.55 0.77
CA ASN A 205 13.86 1.55 0.30
C ASN A 205 13.82 2.78 1.22
N VAL A 206 13.90 2.59 2.54
CA VAL A 206 14.04 3.67 3.53
C VAL A 206 15.31 4.49 3.29
N ARG A 207 16.45 3.82 3.04
CA ARG A 207 17.73 4.49 2.70
C ARG A 207 17.65 5.24 1.38
N LEU A 208 17.06 4.65 0.34
CA LEU A 208 16.85 5.29 -0.96
C LEU A 208 15.96 6.54 -0.85
N SER A 209 15.04 6.54 0.10
CA SER A 209 14.12 7.64 0.40
C SER A 209 14.75 8.71 1.29
N SER A 210 16.00 8.54 1.76
CA SER A 210 16.65 9.41 2.76
C SER A 210 15.79 9.56 4.03
N ALA A 211 15.13 8.48 4.46
CA ALA A 211 14.19 8.47 5.59
C ALA A 211 14.70 7.67 6.81
N THR A 212 15.99 7.39 6.89
CA THR A 212 16.61 6.56 7.95
C THR A 212 16.55 7.19 9.35
N ASP A 213 16.38 8.50 9.42
CA ASP A 213 16.15 9.25 10.66
C ASP A 213 14.69 9.20 11.13
N LYS A 214 13.76 8.84 10.24
CA LYS A 214 12.31 8.83 10.48
C LYS A 214 11.71 7.44 10.54
N VAL A 215 12.28 6.48 9.82
CA VAL A 215 11.77 5.10 9.77
C VAL A 215 12.76 4.15 10.39
N LYS A 216 12.33 3.43 11.43
CA LYS A 216 13.09 2.34 12.03
C LYS A 216 12.46 1.00 11.61
N VAL A 217 13.16 0.25 10.79
CA VAL A 217 12.76 -1.13 10.43
C VAL A 217 13.19 -2.08 11.54
N ILE A 218 12.30 -2.99 11.90
CA ILE A 218 12.54 -4.04 12.91
C ILE A 218 12.23 -5.38 12.24
N ASN A 219 13.26 -6.20 12.05
CA ASN A 219 13.08 -7.57 11.59
C ASN A 219 12.62 -8.45 12.76
N ALA A 220 11.34 -8.50 13.01
CA ALA A 220 10.68 -9.25 14.07
C ALA A 220 9.24 -9.59 13.70
N ALA A 221 8.67 -10.60 14.34
CA ALA A 221 7.24 -10.87 14.32
C ALA A 221 6.56 -10.18 15.51
N LEU A 222 5.35 -9.63 15.33
CA LEU A 222 4.53 -9.20 16.46
C LEU A 222 4.03 -10.44 17.21
N SER A 223 4.80 -10.87 18.19
CA SER A 223 4.63 -12.13 18.92
C SER A 223 5.37 -12.08 20.25
N TYR A 224 4.95 -12.90 21.22
CA TYR A 224 5.64 -13.07 22.50
C TYR A 224 6.87 -13.98 22.39
N GLU A 225 6.91 -14.86 21.41
CA GLU A 225 7.95 -15.84 21.21
C GLU A 225 8.60 -15.70 19.82
N PRO A 226 9.84 -16.15 19.64
CA PRO A 226 10.46 -16.20 18.32
C PRO A 226 9.67 -17.07 17.35
N VAL A 227 9.57 -16.63 16.10
CA VAL A 227 8.78 -17.27 15.05
C VAL A 227 9.68 -17.81 13.94
N GLY A 228 9.36 -19.01 13.44
CA GLY A 228 10.02 -19.59 12.26
C GLY A 228 9.42 -19.02 10.96
N VAL A 229 10.28 -18.48 10.09
CA VAL A 229 9.87 -17.88 8.81
C VAL A 229 10.73 -18.41 7.65
N PRO A 230 10.29 -18.30 6.38
CA PRO A 230 11.16 -18.53 5.23
C PRO A 230 12.39 -17.61 5.25
N CYS A 231 13.55 -18.15 4.91
CA CYS A 231 14.78 -17.33 4.82
C CYS A 231 14.84 -16.52 3.53
N ASP A 232 14.35 -17.11 2.43
CA ASP A 232 14.40 -16.55 1.07
C ASP A 232 12.98 -16.40 0.52
N TYR A 233 12.32 -15.32 0.90
CA TYR A 233 10.99 -14.99 0.39
C TYR A 233 11.12 -13.96 -0.73
N ASP A 234 10.60 -14.28 -1.91
CA ASP A 234 10.62 -13.32 -3.01
C ASP A 234 9.47 -12.31 -2.89
N VAL A 235 9.75 -11.15 -2.33
CA VAL A 235 8.79 -10.05 -2.15
C VAL A 235 8.10 -9.63 -3.45
N ARG A 236 8.72 -9.89 -4.61
CA ARG A 236 8.14 -9.53 -5.93
C ARG A 236 6.98 -10.43 -6.35
N LEU A 237 6.84 -11.59 -5.74
CA LEU A 237 5.82 -12.58 -6.08
C LEU A 237 4.54 -12.43 -5.27
N SER A 238 4.66 -11.98 -4.03
CA SER A 238 3.52 -11.80 -3.13
C SER A 238 3.87 -10.85 -2.00
N GLY A 239 2.90 -10.06 -1.54
CA GLY A 239 2.99 -9.28 -0.32
C GLY A 239 2.62 -10.06 0.95
N SER A 240 2.09 -11.29 0.83
CA SER A 240 1.39 -11.97 1.92
C SER A 240 2.17 -13.15 2.50
N PHE A 241 2.46 -13.10 3.80
CA PHE A 241 3.00 -14.21 4.57
C PHE A 241 2.46 -14.21 6.00
N SER A 242 1.79 -15.29 6.40
CA SER A 242 1.29 -15.43 7.77
C SER A 242 2.31 -16.08 8.70
N THR A 243 2.65 -15.38 9.78
CA THR A 243 3.50 -15.92 10.87
C THR A 243 2.81 -16.95 11.75
N LEU A 244 1.47 -17.06 11.68
CA LEU A 244 0.71 -18.04 12.47
C LEU A 244 1.05 -19.50 12.09
N LYS A 245 1.56 -19.74 10.89
CA LYS A 245 2.01 -21.05 10.42
C LYS A 245 3.51 -21.31 10.65
N GLY A 246 4.15 -20.48 11.44
CA GLY A 246 5.55 -20.32 11.76
C GLY A 246 6.46 -21.55 11.85
N ASN A 247 6.64 -22.29 10.74
CA ASN A 247 7.50 -23.48 10.64
C ASN A 247 8.71 -23.30 9.71
N GLY A 248 9.06 -22.05 9.38
CA GLY A 248 10.18 -21.76 8.51
C GLY A 248 11.53 -22.01 9.19
N PRO A 249 12.62 -22.22 8.38
CA PRO A 249 13.95 -22.53 8.89
C PRO A 249 14.66 -21.35 9.54
N CYS A 250 14.30 -20.12 9.18
CA CYS A 250 14.84 -18.92 9.82
C CYS A 250 13.99 -18.53 11.03
N LYS A 251 14.67 -18.31 12.18
CA LYS A 251 14.00 -17.80 13.39
C LYS A 251 14.20 -16.29 13.49
N VAL A 252 13.09 -15.57 13.65
CA VAL A 252 13.10 -14.13 13.94
C VAL A 252 12.59 -13.89 15.35
N PRO A 253 13.07 -12.85 16.04
CA PRO A 253 12.62 -12.52 17.38
C PRO A 253 11.13 -12.16 17.37
N GLY A 254 10.45 -12.40 18.50
CA GLY A 254 9.19 -11.78 18.82
C GLY A 254 9.40 -10.36 19.34
N VAL A 255 8.48 -9.47 19.02
CA VAL A 255 8.35 -8.14 19.61
C VAL A 255 6.92 -7.96 20.08
N THR A 256 6.72 -7.43 21.28
CA THR A 256 5.39 -7.22 21.85
C THR A 256 4.84 -5.84 21.48
N LEU A 257 3.52 -5.66 21.62
CA LEU A 257 2.91 -4.33 21.44
C LEU A 257 3.50 -3.30 22.43
N GLY A 258 3.79 -3.75 23.68
CA GLY A 258 4.42 -2.89 24.67
C GLY A 258 5.81 -2.43 24.29
N ASP A 259 6.62 -3.33 23.71
CA ASP A 259 7.97 -2.97 23.23
C ASP A 259 7.88 -1.92 22.11
N LEU A 260 6.93 -2.05 21.20
CA LEU A 260 6.74 -1.11 20.10
C LEU A 260 6.27 0.27 20.56
N ILE A 261 5.34 0.31 21.51
CA ILE A 261 4.85 1.57 22.10
C ILE A 261 5.98 2.33 22.80
N ASN A 262 6.90 1.63 23.48
CA ASN A 262 8.05 2.26 24.12
C ASN A 262 9.08 2.86 23.13
N MET A 263 8.93 2.60 21.82
CA MET A 263 9.80 3.16 20.78
C MET A 263 9.26 4.45 20.16
N VAL A 264 8.06 4.87 20.51
CA VAL A 264 7.40 6.09 20.02
C VAL A 264 7.06 7.02 21.17
N ASP A 265 7.11 8.33 20.93
CA ASP A 265 6.81 9.33 21.95
C ASP A 265 5.35 9.80 21.90
N ASP A 266 4.75 9.72 20.71
CA ASP A 266 3.39 10.16 20.45
C ASP A 266 2.65 9.12 19.58
N PRO A 267 2.18 8.00 20.18
CA PRO A 267 1.52 6.92 19.47
C PRO A 267 0.17 7.38 18.91
N TYR A 268 0.17 7.79 17.66
CA TYR A 268 -1.00 8.29 16.95
C TYR A 268 -1.76 7.18 16.23
N LEU A 269 -1.04 6.42 15.41
CA LEU A 269 -1.59 5.40 14.55
C LEU A 269 -0.85 4.07 14.73
N ILE A 270 -1.61 3.00 14.83
CA ILE A 270 -1.11 1.65 14.51
C ILE A 270 -1.81 1.11 13.27
N LYS A 271 -1.04 0.74 12.23
CA LYS A 271 -1.52 -0.06 11.10
C LYS A 271 -1.15 -1.51 11.36
N MET A 272 -2.10 -2.41 11.20
CA MET A 272 -1.90 -3.85 11.29
C MET A 272 -2.45 -4.50 10.02
N ASP A 273 -1.54 -5.08 9.26
CA ASP A 273 -1.78 -5.92 8.11
C ASP A 273 -0.66 -6.96 8.11
N CYS A 274 -0.84 -8.00 8.90
CA CYS A 274 0.20 -8.93 9.26
C CYS A 274 -0.25 -10.39 9.12
N GLU A 275 -1.25 -10.61 8.27
CA GLU A 275 -1.71 -11.93 7.88
C GLU A 275 -2.08 -12.82 9.08
N GLY A 276 -2.84 -12.21 10.02
CA GLY A 276 -3.44 -12.88 11.18
C GLY A 276 -2.92 -12.43 12.54
N CYS A 277 -1.81 -11.69 12.65
CA CYS A 277 -1.31 -11.22 13.94
C CYS A 277 -2.26 -10.20 14.61
N GLU A 278 -3.08 -9.49 13.85
CA GLU A 278 -4.09 -8.55 14.34
C GLU A 278 -5.06 -9.21 15.33
N ALA A 279 -5.46 -10.46 15.06
CA ALA A 279 -6.32 -11.21 15.97
C ALA A 279 -5.61 -11.54 17.29
N GLN A 280 -4.31 -11.86 17.26
CA GLN A 280 -3.52 -12.13 18.46
C GLN A 280 -3.36 -10.87 19.34
N VAL A 281 -3.21 -9.71 18.72
CA VAL A 281 -3.10 -8.42 19.43
C VAL A 281 -4.43 -8.02 20.04
N ILE A 282 -5.50 -8.02 19.25
CA ILE A 282 -6.82 -7.51 19.65
C ILE A 282 -7.47 -8.41 20.71
N LEU A 283 -7.21 -9.72 20.69
CA LEU A 283 -7.76 -10.69 21.65
C LEU A 283 -6.73 -11.14 22.70
N GLY A 284 -5.49 -10.68 22.58
CA GLY A 284 -4.37 -11.10 23.41
C GLY A 284 -4.25 -10.37 24.75
N PRO A 285 -3.25 -10.76 25.56
CA PRO A 285 -3.08 -10.24 26.92
C PRO A 285 -2.68 -8.75 26.96
N GLU A 286 -2.12 -8.20 25.89
CA GLU A 286 -1.73 -6.78 25.81
C GLU A 286 -2.78 -5.89 25.13
N ARG A 287 -3.99 -6.40 24.84
CA ARG A 287 -5.03 -5.66 24.12
C ARG A 287 -5.31 -4.27 24.67
N GLU A 288 -5.24 -4.10 26.00
CA GLU A 288 -5.48 -2.81 26.67
C GLU A 288 -4.46 -1.73 26.25
N LYS A 289 -3.27 -2.11 25.82
CA LYS A 289 -2.24 -1.20 25.31
C LYS A 289 -2.63 -0.51 23.99
N LEU A 290 -3.60 -1.07 23.24
CA LEU A 290 -4.15 -0.41 22.05
C LEU A 290 -4.76 0.96 22.37
N ARG A 291 -5.21 1.19 23.62
CA ARG A 291 -5.70 2.51 24.08
C ARG A 291 -4.66 3.64 24.00
N ALA A 292 -3.39 3.31 23.82
CA ALA A 292 -2.35 4.31 23.60
C ALA A 292 -2.54 5.05 22.26
N PHE A 293 -3.17 4.43 21.27
CA PHE A 293 -3.36 4.99 19.94
C PHE A 293 -4.66 5.78 19.82
N GLU A 294 -4.63 6.80 18.99
CA GLU A 294 -5.82 7.55 18.57
C GLU A 294 -6.56 6.85 17.45
N HIS A 295 -5.77 6.23 16.53
CA HIS A 295 -6.29 5.52 15.39
C HIS A 295 -5.69 4.13 15.24
N ILE A 296 -6.51 3.20 14.77
CA ILE A 296 -6.11 1.87 14.33
C ILE A 296 -6.60 1.72 12.88
N ILE A 297 -5.71 1.34 11.98
CA ILE A 297 -6.08 0.81 10.66
C ILE A 297 -5.70 -0.66 10.66
N LEU A 298 -6.67 -1.52 10.42
CA LEU A 298 -6.42 -2.96 10.39
C LEU A 298 -7.01 -3.61 9.14
N GLU A 299 -6.20 -4.46 8.53
CA GLU A 299 -6.67 -5.43 7.57
C GLU A 299 -7.00 -6.73 8.30
N THR A 300 -8.15 -7.33 7.99
CA THR A 300 -8.60 -8.53 8.70
C THR A 300 -8.47 -9.77 7.83
N HIS A 301 -8.00 -10.86 8.44
CA HIS A 301 -7.74 -12.14 7.76
C HIS A 301 -8.53 -13.30 8.42
N PRO A 302 -9.89 -13.29 8.39
CA PRO A 302 -10.69 -14.31 9.06
C PRO A 302 -10.47 -15.71 8.50
N PHE A 303 -10.12 -15.84 7.22
CA PHE A 303 -9.81 -17.13 6.59
C PHE A 303 -8.47 -17.74 7.07
N ILE A 304 -7.56 -16.93 7.64
CA ILE A 304 -6.29 -17.39 8.23
C ILE A 304 -6.49 -17.72 9.71
N THR A 305 -7.16 -16.84 10.44
CA THR A 305 -7.25 -16.87 11.90
C THR A 305 -8.42 -17.72 12.41
N GLY A 306 -9.45 -17.92 11.59
CA GLY A 306 -10.76 -18.46 12.02
C GLY A 306 -11.54 -17.51 12.95
N VAL A 307 -11.07 -16.28 13.13
CA VAL A 307 -11.73 -15.25 13.96
C VAL A 307 -12.55 -14.34 13.06
N SER A 308 -13.84 -14.18 13.36
CA SER A 308 -14.72 -13.32 12.56
C SER A 308 -14.42 -11.83 12.80
N ASN A 309 -14.72 -11.01 11.79
CA ASN A 309 -14.58 -9.57 11.87
C ASN A 309 -15.41 -8.98 13.02
N GLU A 310 -16.64 -9.47 13.21
CA GLU A 310 -17.54 -9.03 14.28
C GLU A 310 -16.90 -9.21 15.67
N LYS A 311 -16.19 -10.32 15.89
CA LYS A 311 -15.51 -10.58 17.15
C LYS A 311 -14.35 -9.62 17.39
N LEU A 312 -13.55 -9.32 16.34
CA LEU A 312 -12.45 -8.33 16.45
C LEU A 312 -12.99 -6.95 16.72
N LEU A 313 -14.01 -6.52 15.98
CA LEU A 313 -14.62 -5.19 16.13
C LEU A 313 -15.34 -5.04 17.49
N ALA A 314 -15.99 -6.09 17.99
CA ALA A 314 -16.59 -6.07 19.32
C ALA A 314 -15.52 -5.89 20.40
N SER A 315 -14.38 -6.57 20.30
CA SER A 315 -13.26 -6.40 21.23
C SER A 315 -12.67 -4.99 21.20
N LEU A 316 -12.52 -4.38 20.01
CA LEU A 316 -12.06 -2.99 19.88
C LEU A 316 -13.09 -2.00 20.45
N LYS A 317 -14.39 -2.27 20.27
CA LYS A 317 -15.44 -1.45 20.89
C LYS A 317 -15.40 -1.48 22.43
N GLU A 318 -15.12 -2.63 23.04
CA GLU A 318 -14.89 -2.74 24.50
C GLU A 318 -13.69 -1.91 24.96
N LEU A 319 -12.69 -1.75 24.10
CA LEU A 319 -11.53 -0.88 24.35
C LEU A 319 -11.83 0.62 24.13
N GLY A 320 -13.05 0.97 23.71
CA GLY A 320 -13.45 2.36 23.48
C GLY A 320 -13.13 2.87 22.07
N PHE A 321 -13.02 1.99 21.08
CA PHE A 321 -12.87 2.38 19.68
C PHE A 321 -14.20 2.31 18.95
N GLU A 322 -14.46 3.28 18.08
CA GLU A 322 -15.48 3.22 17.05
C GLU A 322 -14.84 2.81 15.73
N CYS A 323 -15.25 1.65 15.20
CA CYS A 323 -14.69 1.10 13.97
C CYS A 323 -15.67 1.21 12.81
N ARG A 324 -15.14 1.59 11.64
CA ARG A 324 -15.91 1.69 10.40
C ARG A 324 -15.18 0.93 9.28
N PRO A 325 -15.90 0.23 8.39
CA PRO A 325 -15.28 -0.35 7.21
C PRO A 325 -14.74 0.79 6.33
N HIS A 326 -13.47 0.67 5.96
CA HIS A 326 -12.81 1.60 5.04
C HIS A 326 -12.82 1.04 3.62
N ARG A 327 -12.46 -0.24 3.48
CA ARG A 327 -12.39 -0.90 2.17
C ARG A 327 -12.70 -2.39 2.29
N ALA A 328 -13.50 -2.91 1.36
CA ALA A 328 -13.67 -4.34 1.15
C ALA A 328 -12.64 -4.81 0.12
N LEU A 329 -11.79 -5.77 0.48
CA LEU A 329 -10.76 -6.33 -0.39
C LEU A 329 -11.25 -7.61 -1.07
N ASP A 330 -11.58 -8.63 -0.29
CA ASP A 330 -12.21 -9.85 -0.79
C ASP A 330 -13.45 -10.22 0.04
N PRO A 331 -14.66 -9.91 -0.47
CA PRO A 331 -15.89 -10.23 0.23
C PRO A 331 -16.13 -11.73 0.44
N LYS A 332 -15.54 -12.61 -0.39
CA LYS A 332 -15.68 -14.06 -0.26
C LYS A 332 -14.85 -14.61 0.90
N LEU A 333 -13.69 -14.01 1.15
CA LEU A 333 -12.80 -14.34 2.25
C LEU A 333 -13.10 -13.54 3.52
N GLY A 334 -13.99 -12.54 3.43
CA GLY A 334 -14.28 -11.60 4.51
C GLY A 334 -13.12 -10.66 4.83
N GLN A 335 -12.18 -10.49 3.88
CA GLN A 335 -11.01 -9.63 4.01
C GLN A 335 -11.41 -8.16 3.80
N ASN A 336 -11.15 -7.33 4.80
CA ASN A 336 -11.53 -5.92 4.80
C ASN A 336 -10.48 -5.09 5.52
N VAL A 337 -10.37 -3.84 5.10
CA VAL A 337 -9.66 -2.81 5.86
C VAL A 337 -10.68 -2.03 6.69
N TYR A 338 -10.42 -1.91 7.99
CA TYR A 338 -11.20 -1.11 8.92
C TYR A 338 -10.37 0.05 9.45
N HIS A 339 -11.04 1.18 9.66
CA HIS A 339 -10.51 2.29 10.46
C HIS A 339 -11.25 2.35 11.78
N CYS A 340 -10.52 2.39 12.89
CA CYS A 340 -11.05 2.52 14.23
C CYS A 340 -10.47 3.77 14.91
N LYS A 341 -11.33 4.60 15.47
CA LYS A 341 -10.98 5.81 16.21
C LYS A 341 -11.26 5.67 17.69
N SER A 342 -10.33 6.11 18.53
CA SER A 342 -10.50 6.14 19.99
C SER A 342 -11.51 7.22 20.40
N LEU A 343 -12.54 6.82 21.13
CA LEU A 343 -13.55 7.75 21.69
C LEU A 343 -13.04 8.53 22.89
N SER A 344 -12.00 8.03 23.58
CA SER A 344 -11.47 8.67 24.79
C SER A 344 -10.55 9.87 24.50
N LYS A 345 -10.03 10.00 23.27
CA LYS A 345 -9.11 11.08 22.88
C LYS A 345 -9.81 12.29 22.23
N GLU A 346 -11.12 12.21 21.96
CA GLU A 346 -11.90 13.36 21.46
C GLU A 346 -12.05 14.51 22.47
N PHE A 347 -11.83 14.25 23.78
CA PHE A 347 -12.01 15.23 24.83
C PHE A 347 -10.72 15.90 25.31
N SER A 348 -9.58 15.66 24.63
CA SER A 348 -8.25 16.16 25.04
C SER A 348 -7.64 17.17 24.06
N ALA A 349 -8.41 17.66 23.07
CA ALA A 349 -7.96 18.62 22.05
C ALA A 349 -8.44 20.05 22.36
#